data_1ec3d43c4c76db81c690c0f07ce0304b
#
_entry.id   1ec3d43c4c76db81c690c0f07ce0304b
#
_cell.length_a   1.000
_cell.length_b   1.000
_cell.length_c   1.000
_cell.angle_alpha   90.00
_cell.angle_beta   90.00
_cell.angle_gamma   90.00
#
_symmetry.space_group_name_H-M   'P 1'
#
loop_
_entity.id
_entity.type
_entity.pdbx_description
1 polymer ?
#
loop_
_entity_poly.entity_id
_entity_poly.type
_entity_poly.pdbx_seq_one_letter_code
_entity_poly.pdbx_strand_id
1 'polypeptide(L)'
;MITLKRLVGSSIVLAMLVILLGAYTRLTDAGLGCPDWPGCYGFLKVPEQAHHIEQAEALYPDRPVESHKAWNEMIHRYFAGTLGLLILAIFLFSLKHKRLLLPSLLLALVIFQAALGMWTVTLALHPVVVMGHLLGGFTLLSLLALYWWQLQPAPFIAVKHSLKFLFWPVLLVLAAQIALGGWTAANYAALACIQLPVCEAGWTSQLNFDEAFSLHLGYDNYEYGVMSQSARATVHVMHRVGAVITLLVVAAYAIALWRNSSGLIKTLSLTVLLLLLLQFSLGLANVVLHLPLANAVAHNFVAANLVMCLVVIGYQLHRNKESAYV
;
A
#
# COMPACT_ATOMS: atom_id res chain seq x y z
N MET A 1 10.68 13.87 -24.30
CA MET A 1 9.42 13.16 -23.97
C MET A 1 9.55 11.64 -23.89
N ILE A 2 10.11 10.95 -24.88
CA ILE A 2 10.23 9.46 -24.87
C ILE A 2 10.99 8.97 -23.63
N THR A 3 12.13 9.57 -23.30
CA THR A 3 12.94 9.21 -22.12
C THR A 3 12.16 9.36 -20.81
N LEU A 4 11.43 10.48 -20.62
CA LEU A 4 10.63 10.72 -19.43
C LEU A 4 9.49 9.69 -19.30
N LYS A 5 8.80 9.36 -20.38
CA LYS A 5 7.77 8.30 -20.39
C LYS A 5 8.36 6.94 -19.97
N ARG A 6 9.53 6.58 -20.47
CA ARG A 6 10.22 5.33 -20.11
C ARG A 6 10.61 5.33 -18.63
N LEU A 7 11.17 6.43 -18.13
CA LEU A 7 11.51 6.57 -16.70
C LEU A 7 10.28 6.39 -15.81
N VAL A 8 9.17 7.07 -16.12
CA VAL A 8 7.93 6.93 -15.34
C VAL A 8 7.38 5.49 -15.44
N GLY A 9 7.37 4.89 -16.63
CA GLY A 9 6.93 3.50 -16.82
C GLY A 9 7.78 2.50 -16.02
N SER A 10 9.12 2.63 -16.05
CA SER A 10 10.03 1.81 -15.24
C SER A 10 9.82 2.02 -13.74
N SER A 11 9.54 3.27 -13.32
CA SER A 11 9.25 3.57 -11.92
C SER A 11 7.93 2.95 -11.45
N ILE A 12 6.90 2.84 -12.30
CA ILE A 12 5.65 2.13 -11.98
C ILE A 12 5.94 0.64 -11.73
N VAL A 13 6.68 -0.01 -12.63
CA VAL A 13 7.03 -1.43 -12.46
C VAL A 13 7.86 -1.64 -11.19
N LEU A 14 8.84 -0.76 -10.94
CA LEU A 14 9.66 -0.83 -9.74
C LEU A 14 8.85 -0.56 -8.47
N ALA A 15 7.90 0.39 -8.49
CA ALA A 15 7.01 0.65 -7.35
C ALA A 15 6.11 -0.55 -7.04
N MET A 16 5.61 -1.26 -8.05
CA MET A 16 4.87 -2.52 -7.86
C MET A 16 5.74 -3.58 -7.18
N LEU A 17 7.01 -3.71 -7.60
CA LEU A 17 7.95 -4.64 -6.98
C LEU A 17 8.28 -4.24 -5.53
N VAL A 18 8.49 -2.95 -5.26
CA VAL A 18 8.72 -2.43 -3.90
C VAL A 18 7.53 -2.72 -2.98
N ILE A 19 6.29 -2.58 -3.46
CA ILE A 19 5.08 -2.93 -2.71
C ILE A 19 5.03 -4.44 -2.39
N LEU A 20 5.34 -5.29 -3.36
CA LEU A 20 5.43 -6.75 -3.15
C LEU A 20 6.48 -7.10 -2.09
N LEU A 21 7.69 -6.54 -2.22
CA LEU A 21 8.78 -6.77 -1.27
C LEU A 21 8.44 -6.25 0.13
N GLY A 22 7.83 -5.06 0.25
CA GLY A 22 7.41 -4.50 1.54
C GLY A 22 6.32 -5.33 2.21
N ALA A 23 5.34 -5.83 1.45
CA ALA A 23 4.33 -6.74 1.97
C ALA A 23 4.95 -8.08 2.42
N TYR A 24 5.89 -8.62 1.64
CA TYR A 24 6.63 -9.82 1.98
C TYR A 24 7.45 -9.62 3.28
N THR A 25 8.23 -8.54 3.39
CA THR A 25 9.01 -8.20 4.59
C THR A 25 8.11 -8.13 5.82
N ARG A 26 6.93 -7.46 5.71
CA ARG A 26 5.99 -7.36 6.82
C ARG A 26 5.39 -8.69 7.24
N LEU A 27 5.03 -9.55 6.27
CA LEU A 27 4.34 -10.82 6.49
C LEU A 27 5.30 -11.98 6.88
N THR A 28 6.60 -11.78 6.75
CA THR A 28 7.65 -12.68 7.23
C THR A 28 8.26 -12.23 8.56
N ASP A 29 7.61 -11.28 9.25
CA ASP A 29 8.10 -10.67 10.50
C ASP A 29 9.55 -10.17 10.40
N ALA A 30 9.90 -9.66 9.21
CA ALA A 30 11.23 -9.15 8.91
C ALA A 30 11.32 -7.61 8.99
N GLY A 31 10.27 -6.93 9.46
CA GLY A 31 10.23 -5.47 9.51
C GLY A 31 11.13 -4.83 10.59
N LEU A 32 11.74 -5.64 11.45
CA LEU A 32 12.80 -5.28 12.39
C LEU A 32 14.00 -6.24 12.26
N GLY A 33 14.23 -6.76 11.06
CA GLY A 33 15.40 -7.60 10.76
C GLY A 33 16.72 -6.84 10.84
N CYS A 34 16.68 -5.50 10.71
CA CYS A 34 17.78 -4.58 10.94
C CYS A 34 17.40 -3.60 12.05
N PRO A 35 18.17 -3.48 13.15
CA PRO A 35 17.83 -2.61 14.29
C PRO A 35 18.03 -1.12 14.00
N ASP A 36 18.73 -0.77 12.92
CA ASP A 36 19.13 0.59 12.55
C ASP A 36 18.69 0.96 11.12
N TRP A 37 18.87 2.22 10.77
CA TRP A 37 18.60 2.77 9.45
C TRP A 37 19.61 3.90 9.13
N PRO A 38 20.10 4.04 7.87
CA PRO A 38 19.75 3.31 6.63
C PRO A 38 20.45 1.95 6.47
N GLY A 39 21.44 1.65 7.28
CA GLY A 39 22.21 0.41 7.27
C GLY A 39 21.52 -0.76 7.96
N CYS A 40 22.31 -1.76 8.36
CA CYS A 40 21.88 -2.94 9.07
C CYS A 40 22.96 -3.36 10.05
N TYR A 41 22.69 -3.29 11.36
CA TYR A 41 23.65 -3.57 12.44
C TYR A 41 24.94 -2.73 12.36
N GLY A 42 24.83 -1.46 11.96
CA GLY A 42 25.98 -0.55 11.77
C GLY A 42 26.72 -0.71 10.45
N PHE A 43 26.31 -1.65 9.58
CA PHE A 43 26.91 -1.88 8.26
C PHE A 43 25.98 -1.41 7.13
N LEU A 44 26.57 -1.18 5.93
CA LEU A 44 25.77 -0.85 4.73
C LEU A 44 25.06 -2.07 4.11
N LYS A 45 25.41 -3.28 4.55
CA LYS A 45 24.81 -4.55 4.12
C LYS A 45 24.63 -5.46 5.35
N VAL A 46 23.87 -6.54 5.19
CA VAL A 46 23.71 -7.54 6.24
C VAL A 46 25.06 -8.13 6.65
N PRO A 47 25.40 -8.22 7.95
CA PRO A 47 26.61 -8.88 8.42
C PRO A 47 26.53 -10.39 8.18
N GLU A 48 27.51 -10.97 7.48
CA GLU A 48 27.56 -12.40 7.14
C GLU A 48 28.83 -13.10 7.66
N GLN A 49 29.91 -12.33 7.84
CA GLN A 49 31.19 -12.86 8.34
C GLN A 49 31.16 -12.96 9.87
N ALA A 50 31.75 -14.00 10.43
CA ALA A 50 31.70 -14.26 11.86
C ALA A 50 32.10 -13.05 12.73
N HIS A 51 33.19 -12.35 12.37
CA HIS A 51 33.61 -11.14 13.08
C HIS A 51 32.65 -9.95 12.93
N HIS A 52 31.92 -9.83 11.80
CA HIS A 52 30.88 -8.79 11.62
C HIS A 52 29.63 -9.13 12.44
N ILE A 53 29.27 -10.42 12.55
CA ILE A 53 28.17 -10.88 13.39
C ILE A 53 28.48 -10.59 14.87
N GLU A 54 29.69 -10.95 15.32
CA GLU A 54 30.11 -10.65 16.69
C GLU A 54 30.10 -9.16 17.00
N GLN A 55 30.56 -8.31 16.09
CA GLN A 55 30.47 -6.85 16.22
C GLN A 55 29.02 -6.36 16.24
N ALA A 56 28.16 -6.91 15.38
CA ALA A 56 26.73 -6.56 15.31
C ALA A 56 26.02 -6.90 16.64
N GLU A 57 26.25 -8.09 17.18
CA GLU A 57 25.66 -8.53 18.45
C GLU A 57 26.21 -7.77 19.67
N ALA A 58 27.47 -7.33 19.62
CA ALA A 58 28.04 -6.45 20.63
C ALA A 58 27.42 -5.04 20.61
N LEU A 59 27.05 -4.51 19.42
CA LEU A 59 26.39 -3.22 19.25
C LEU A 59 24.89 -3.27 19.60
N TYR A 60 24.23 -4.41 19.32
CA TYR A 60 22.79 -4.61 19.49
C TYR A 60 22.49 -5.90 20.26
N PRO A 61 22.83 -5.97 21.56
CA PRO A 61 22.76 -7.20 22.35
C PRO A 61 21.34 -7.78 22.47
N ASP A 62 20.31 -6.92 22.42
CA ASP A 62 18.90 -7.33 22.50
C ASP A 62 18.32 -7.78 21.15
N ARG A 63 19.12 -7.75 20.07
CA ARG A 63 18.70 -8.03 18.70
C ARG A 63 19.72 -8.94 18.00
N PRO A 64 19.66 -10.26 18.20
CA PRO A 64 20.56 -11.21 17.53
C PRO A 64 20.40 -11.14 16.01
N VAL A 65 21.46 -11.42 15.27
CA VAL A 65 21.46 -11.34 13.80
C VAL A 65 20.67 -12.49 13.19
N GLU A 66 19.46 -12.21 12.70
CA GLU A 66 18.65 -13.11 11.92
C GLU A 66 18.86 -12.82 10.40
N SER A 67 19.89 -13.40 9.79
CA SER A 67 20.33 -13.06 8.43
C SER A 67 19.22 -13.08 7.38
N HIS A 68 18.28 -14.04 7.43
CA HIS A 68 17.17 -14.12 6.47
C HIS A 68 16.18 -12.95 6.60
N LYS A 69 15.87 -12.51 7.82
CA LYS A 69 15.01 -11.33 8.07
C LYS A 69 15.73 -10.04 7.67
N ALA A 70 17.00 -9.93 8.07
CA ALA A 70 17.84 -8.79 7.71
C ALA A 70 17.96 -8.61 6.19
N TRP A 71 18.15 -9.70 5.43
CA TRP A 71 18.17 -9.63 3.96
C TRP A 71 16.82 -9.28 3.35
N ASN A 72 15.69 -9.81 3.85
CA ASN A 72 14.37 -9.44 3.37
C ASN A 72 14.14 -7.92 3.50
N GLU A 73 14.52 -7.35 4.62
CA GLU A 73 14.40 -5.92 4.86
C GLU A 73 15.38 -5.10 4.00
N MET A 74 16.65 -5.48 3.92
CA MET A 74 17.65 -4.75 3.13
C MET A 74 17.35 -4.80 1.62
N ILE A 75 16.88 -5.92 1.09
CA ILE A 75 16.44 -6.01 -0.31
C ILE A 75 15.31 -4.99 -0.57
N HIS A 76 14.30 -4.93 0.31
CA HIS A 76 13.24 -3.93 0.19
C HIS A 76 13.81 -2.50 0.20
N ARG A 77 14.74 -2.17 1.12
CA ARG A 77 15.38 -0.84 1.21
C ARG A 77 16.17 -0.50 -0.07
N TYR A 78 16.92 -1.44 -0.66
CA TYR A 78 17.67 -1.20 -1.89
C TYR A 78 16.76 -0.91 -3.08
N PHE A 79 15.68 -1.66 -3.24
CA PHE A 79 14.71 -1.41 -4.31
C PHE A 79 13.95 -0.10 -4.09
N ALA A 80 13.58 0.23 -2.85
CA ALA A 80 12.95 1.50 -2.49
C ALA A 80 13.89 2.70 -2.74
N GLY A 81 15.18 2.58 -2.38
CA GLY A 81 16.19 3.60 -2.66
C GLY A 81 16.39 3.82 -4.16
N THR A 82 16.43 2.74 -4.94
CA THR A 82 16.50 2.82 -6.41
C THR A 82 15.27 3.52 -6.99
N LEU A 83 14.07 3.24 -6.47
CA LEU A 83 12.84 3.96 -6.85
C LEU A 83 12.94 5.45 -6.53
N GLY A 84 13.48 5.80 -5.36
CA GLY A 84 13.72 7.19 -4.96
C GLY A 84 14.64 7.93 -5.94
N LEU A 85 15.73 7.28 -6.37
CA LEU A 85 16.67 7.85 -7.38
C LEU A 85 15.98 8.02 -8.75
N LEU A 86 15.14 7.09 -9.18
CA LEU A 86 14.38 7.23 -10.42
C LEU A 86 13.38 8.39 -10.34
N ILE A 87 12.70 8.58 -9.20
CA ILE A 87 11.76 9.70 -9.00
C ILE A 87 12.52 11.03 -8.97
N LEU A 88 13.71 11.09 -8.35
CA LEU A 88 14.58 12.25 -8.44
C LEU A 88 14.96 12.56 -9.89
N ALA A 89 15.34 11.56 -10.66
CA ALA A 89 15.64 11.73 -12.09
C ALA A 89 14.40 12.24 -12.87
N ILE A 90 13.21 11.69 -12.61
CA ILE A 90 11.94 12.18 -13.18
C ILE A 90 11.75 13.67 -12.88
N PHE A 91 11.95 14.08 -11.62
CA PHE A 91 11.85 15.49 -11.23
C PHE A 91 12.84 16.38 -11.99
N LEU A 92 14.12 16.00 -12.01
CA LEU A 92 15.19 16.76 -12.70
C LEU A 92 14.93 16.87 -14.21
N PHE A 93 14.50 15.78 -14.87
CA PHE A 93 14.11 15.83 -16.28
C PHE A 93 12.87 16.70 -16.54
N SER A 94 11.97 16.79 -15.55
CA SER A 94 10.77 17.59 -15.65
C SER A 94 10.98 19.09 -15.45
N LEU A 95 12.14 19.52 -14.89
CA LEU A 95 12.48 20.95 -14.73
C LEU A 95 12.48 21.73 -16.05
N LYS A 96 12.74 21.04 -17.16
CA LYS A 96 12.67 21.63 -18.51
C LYS A 96 11.24 21.84 -19.01
N HIS A 97 10.25 21.33 -18.30
CA HIS A 97 8.83 21.38 -18.65
C HIS A 97 8.08 22.27 -17.66
N LYS A 98 7.10 23.07 -18.12
CA LYS A 98 6.34 24.01 -17.27
C LYS A 98 5.39 23.33 -16.25
N ARG A 99 5.19 22.00 -16.32
CA ARG A 99 4.26 21.25 -15.46
C ARG A 99 5.03 20.47 -14.40
N LEU A 100 5.35 21.11 -13.29
CA LEU A 100 6.16 20.53 -12.21
C LEU A 100 5.36 19.97 -11.04
N LEU A 101 4.04 20.20 -10.96
CA LEU A 101 3.24 19.81 -9.79
C LEU A 101 3.38 18.31 -9.44
N LEU A 102 3.08 17.42 -10.39
CA LEU A 102 3.17 15.97 -10.12
C LEU A 102 4.60 15.48 -9.86
N PRO A 103 5.62 15.87 -10.64
CA PRO A 103 7.01 15.54 -10.32
C PRO A 103 7.45 16.00 -8.92
N SER A 104 7.04 17.22 -8.50
CA SER A 104 7.34 17.72 -7.15
C SER A 104 6.61 16.95 -6.05
N LEU A 105 5.32 16.61 -6.27
CA LEU A 105 4.55 15.79 -5.33
C LEU A 105 5.12 14.37 -5.20
N LEU A 106 5.55 13.76 -6.31
CA LEU A 106 6.22 12.45 -6.31
C LEU A 106 7.52 12.50 -5.52
N LEU A 107 8.36 13.54 -5.72
CA LEU A 107 9.61 13.70 -5.00
C LEU A 107 9.36 13.93 -3.50
N ALA A 108 8.44 14.83 -3.15
CA ALA A 108 8.09 15.07 -1.75
C ALA A 108 7.55 13.81 -1.07
N LEU A 109 6.66 13.08 -1.76
CA LEU A 109 6.07 11.85 -1.22
C LEU A 109 7.12 10.74 -1.05
N VAL A 110 8.06 10.54 -1.99
CA VAL A 110 9.08 9.49 -1.84
C VAL A 110 10.07 9.83 -0.71
N ILE A 111 10.39 11.10 -0.48
CA ILE A 111 11.20 11.54 0.67
C ILE A 111 10.43 11.25 1.96
N PHE A 112 9.14 11.57 2.02
CA PHE A 112 8.30 11.26 3.17
C PHE A 112 8.16 9.75 3.40
N GLN A 113 8.09 8.95 2.32
CA GLN A 113 8.10 7.48 2.41
C GLN A 113 9.42 6.93 2.98
N ALA A 114 10.55 7.53 2.65
CA ALA A 114 11.83 7.16 3.25
C ALA A 114 11.87 7.48 4.76
N ALA A 115 11.31 8.63 5.17
CA ALA A 115 11.15 8.98 6.59
C ALA A 115 10.21 8.00 7.32
N LEU A 116 9.06 7.67 6.73
CA LEU A 116 8.16 6.66 7.30
C LEU A 116 8.84 5.28 7.39
N GLY A 117 9.61 4.87 6.37
CA GLY A 117 10.41 3.64 6.40
C GLY A 117 11.46 3.63 7.52
N MET A 118 12.14 4.75 7.77
CA MET A 118 13.00 4.92 8.93
C MET A 118 12.22 4.77 10.24
N TRP A 119 11.07 5.43 10.36
CA TRP A 119 10.25 5.39 11.56
C TRP A 119 9.59 4.02 11.80
N THR A 120 9.37 3.18 10.78
CA THR A 120 8.93 1.80 11.04
C THR A 120 9.95 1.04 11.88
N VAL A 121 11.23 1.31 11.72
CA VAL A 121 12.31 0.69 12.50
C VAL A 121 12.52 1.41 13.84
N THR A 122 12.76 2.73 13.81
CA THR A 122 13.11 3.51 14.99
C THR A 122 11.98 3.67 16.01
N LEU A 123 10.73 3.48 15.59
CA LEU A 123 9.54 3.42 16.44
C LEU A 123 8.98 1.99 16.55
N ALA A 124 9.83 1.00 16.35
CA ALA A 124 9.58 -0.42 16.58
C ALA A 124 8.21 -0.90 16.06
N LEU A 125 7.91 -0.63 14.77
CA LEU A 125 6.67 -1.00 14.06
C LEU A 125 5.40 -0.31 14.60
N HIS A 126 5.50 0.95 15.05
CA HIS A 126 4.33 1.70 15.50
C HIS A 126 3.18 1.64 14.45
N PRO A 127 1.96 1.19 14.82
CA PRO A 127 0.91 0.85 13.85
C PRO A 127 0.50 1.97 12.90
N VAL A 128 0.45 3.23 13.40
CA VAL A 128 0.12 4.40 12.57
C VAL A 128 1.19 4.65 11.50
N VAL A 129 2.46 4.46 11.86
CA VAL A 129 3.59 4.63 10.93
C VAL A 129 3.57 3.55 9.85
N VAL A 130 3.38 2.28 10.24
CA VAL A 130 3.27 1.14 9.31
C VAL A 130 2.08 1.34 8.35
N MET A 131 0.91 1.71 8.86
CA MET A 131 -0.27 2.01 8.04
C MET A 131 -0.01 3.21 7.12
N GLY A 132 0.58 4.29 7.62
CA GLY A 132 0.93 5.48 6.84
C GLY A 132 1.92 5.17 5.71
N HIS A 133 2.91 4.30 5.98
CA HIS A 133 3.88 3.85 4.98
C HIS A 133 3.20 3.03 3.87
N LEU A 134 2.28 2.14 4.20
CA LEU A 134 1.48 1.38 3.23
C LEU A 134 0.63 2.31 2.36
N LEU A 135 -0.16 3.20 2.97
CA LEU A 135 -1.04 4.14 2.24
C LEU A 135 -0.24 5.08 1.34
N GLY A 136 0.89 5.58 1.83
CA GLY A 136 1.77 6.43 1.06
C GLY A 136 2.42 5.71 -0.12
N GLY A 137 2.79 4.44 0.03
CA GLY A 137 3.30 3.59 -1.06
C GLY A 137 2.25 3.38 -2.17
N PHE A 138 0.99 3.12 -1.80
CA PHE A 138 -0.11 2.98 -2.77
C PHE A 138 -0.44 4.32 -3.46
N THR A 139 -0.35 5.42 -2.72
CA THR A 139 -0.50 6.78 -3.26
C THR A 139 0.63 7.09 -4.24
N LEU A 140 1.87 6.74 -3.93
CA LEU A 140 3.03 6.95 -4.81
C LEU A 140 2.86 6.20 -6.14
N LEU A 141 2.45 4.93 -6.10
CA LEU A 141 2.13 4.13 -7.29
C LEU A 141 1.01 4.79 -8.12
N SER A 142 -0.05 5.25 -7.46
CA SER A 142 -1.19 5.90 -8.11
C SER A 142 -0.79 7.22 -8.78
N LEU A 143 0.06 8.03 -8.13
CA LEU A 143 0.57 9.29 -8.70
C LEU A 143 1.54 9.04 -9.86
N LEU A 144 2.37 8.00 -9.81
CA LEU A 144 3.22 7.60 -10.94
C LEU A 144 2.37 7.20 -12.16
N ALA A 145 1.32 6.40 -11.94
CA ALA A 145 0.38 6.02 -13.00
C ALA A 145 -0.36 7.26 -13.55
N LEU A 146 -0.81 8.16 -12.67
CA LEU A 146 -1.42 9.42 -13.07
C LEU A 146 -0.47 10.26 -13.94
N TYR A 147 0.80 10.38 -13.54
CA TYR A 147 1.78 11.12 -14.31
C TYR A 147 2.07 10.48 -15.67
N TRP A 148 2.16 9.15 -15.72
CA TRP A 148 2.31 8.42 -16.98
C TRP A 148 1.17 8.71 -17.94
N TRP A 149 -0.08 8.72 -17.46
CA TRP A 149 -1.25 9.05 -18.26
C TRP A 149 -1.29 10.51 -18.69
N GLN A 150 -0.77 11.46 -17.89
CA GLN A 150 -0.63 12.87 -18.32
C GLN A 150 0.35 13.03 -19.49
N LEU A 151 1.34 12.16 -19.60
CA LEU A 151 2.32 12.16 -20.69
C LEU A 151 1.78 11.47 -21.97
N GLN A 152 0.58 10.89 -21.96
CA GLN A 152 -0.01 10.24 -23.12
C GLN A 152 -1.03 11.16 -23.81
N PRO A 153 -1.03 11.21 -25.16
CA PRO A 153 -2.17 11.73 -25.88
C PRO A 153 -3.36 10.77 -25.64
N ALA A 154 -4.47 11.29 -25.16
CA ALA A 154 -5.65 10.49 -24.94
C ALA A 154 -6.89 11.26 -25.42
N PRO A 155 -7.83 10.60 -26.12
CA PRO A 155 -9.06 11.24 -26.54
C PRO A 155 -9.90 11.65 -25.33
N PHE A 156 -10.60 12.78 -25.46
CA PHE A 156 -11.63 13.16 -24.50
C PHE A 156 -12.79 12.17 -24.56
N ILE A 157 -13.20 11.64 -23.42
CA ILE A 157 -14.35 10.72 -23.31
C ILE A 157 -15.46 11.43 -22.53
N ALA A 158 -16.59 11.66 -23.19
CA ALA A 158 -17.76 12.21 -22.54
C ALA A 158 -18.42 11.17 -21.63
N VAL A 159 -18.59 11.51 -20.35
CA VAL A 159 -19.27 10.68 -19.35
C VAL A 159 -20.29 11.52 -18.60
N LYS A 160 -21.39 10.92 -18.16
CA LYS A 160 -22.45 11.60 -17.40
C LYS A 160 -21.87 12.29 -16.16
N HIS A 161 -22.32 13.53 -15.90
CA HIS A 161 -21.83 14.34 -14.77
C HIS A 161 -22.02 13.64 -13.40
N SER A 162 -23.13 12.94 -13.21
CA SER A 162 -23.39 12.18 -11.98
C SER A 162 -22.31 11.13 -11.69
N LEU A 163 -21.80 10.43 -12.68
CA LEU A 163 -20.74 9.43 -12.52
C LEU A 163 -19.38 10.08 -12.18
N LYS A 164 -19.14 11.33 -12.62
CA LYS A 164 -17.95 12.09 -12.23
C LYS A 164 -18.02 12.48 -10.76
N PHE A 165 -19.19 12.90 -10.30
CA PHE A 165 -19.39 13.30 -8.90
C PHE A 165 -19.29 12.11 -7.94
N LEU A 166 -19.88 10.96 -8.31
CA LEU A 166 -19.83 9.71 -7.52
C LEU A 166 -18.42 9.13 -7.37
N PHE A 167 -17.47 9.54 -8.18
CA PHE A 167 -16.06 9.09 -8.08
C PHE A 167 -15.47 9.33 -6.69
N TRP A 168 -15.68 10.50 -6.12
CA TRP A 168 -15.05 10.88 -4.84
C TRP A 168 -15.51 10.05 -3.64
N PRO A 169 -16.82 9.85 -3.39
CA PRO A 169 -17.25 8.97 -2.32
C PRO A 169 -16.83 7.51 -2.54
N VAL A 170 -16.78 7.02 -3.78
CA VAL A 170 -16.28 5.66 -4.08
C VAL A 170 -14.80 5.53 -3.77
N LEU A 171 -13.99 6.52 -4.15
CA LEU A 171 -12.56 6.56 -3.80
C LEU A 171 -12.36 6.62 -2.28
N LEU A 172 -13.16 7.40 -1.57
CA LEU A 172 -13.10 7.50 -0.11
C LEU A 172 -13.41 6.16 0.56
N VAL A 173 -14.47 5.45 0.12
CA VAL A 173 -14.81 4.11 0.64
C VAL A 173 -13.67 3.12 0.42
N LEU A 174 -13.07 3.10 -0.77
CA LEU A 174 -11.94 2.23 -1.05
C LEU A 174 -10.70 2.60 -0.22
N ALA A 175 -10.39 3.90 -0.08
CA ALA A 175 -9.27 4.37 0.74
C ALA A 175 -9.46 4.02 2.23
N ALA A 176 -10.67 4.18 2.76
CA ALA A 176 -11.01 3.80 4.13
C ALA A 176 -10.85 2.29 4.36
N GLN A 177 -11.30 1.46 3.40
CA GLN A 177 -11.12 0.01 3.46
C GLN A 177 -9.64 -0.41 3.43
N ILE A 178 -8.82 0.25 2.59
CA ILE A 178 -7.38 -0.01 2.55
C ILE A 178 -6.74 0.41 3.89
N ALA A 179 -7.15 1.54 4.46
CA ALA A 179 -6.67 1.98 5.78
C ALA A 179 -7.04 0.97 6.88
N LEU A 180 -8.30 0.44 6.89
CA LEU A 180 -8.70 -0.63 7.80
C LEU A 180 -7.87 -1.91 7.60
N GLY A 181 -7.54 -2.27 6.36
CA GLY A 181 -6.65 -3.40 6.06
C GLY A 181 -5.25 -3.17 6.58
N GLY A 182 -4.70 -1.97 6.38
CA GLY A 182 -3.41 -1.55 6.93
C GLY A 182 -3.40 -1.57 8.46
N TRP A 183 -4.48 -1.11 9.10
CA TRP A 183 -4.67 -1.15 10.55
C TRP A 183 -4.75 -2.59 11.07
N THR A 184 -5.48 -3.47 10.36
CA THR A 184 -5.57 -4.90 10.66
C THR A 184 -4.18 -5.56 10.62
N ALA A 185 -3.40 -5.30 9.57
CA ALA A 185 -2.06 -5.84 9.41
C ALA A 185 -1.08 -5.27 10.45
N ALA A 186 -1.09 -3.96 10.68
CA ALA A 186 -0.17 -3.28 11.61
C ALA A 186 -0.37 -3.76 13.06
N ASN A 187 -1.59 -4.10 13.45
CA ASN A 187 -1.94 -4.57 14.80
C ASN A 187 -2.02 -6.10 14.92
N TYR A 188 -1.52 -6.87 13.94
CA TYR A 188 -1.55 -8.35 13.94
C TYR A 188 -2.95 -8.94 14.17
N ALA A 189 -3.98 -8.27 13.63
CA ALA A 189 -5.38 -8.66 13.81
C ALA A 189 -5.91 -9.59 12.70
N ALA A 190 -5.10 -9.96 11.71
CA ALA A 190 -5.54 -10.69 10.52
C ALA A 190 -6.13 -12.08 10.77
N LEU A 191 -5.75 -12.72 11.89
CA LEU A 191 -6.27 -14.03 12.32
C LEU A 191 -7.04 -13.95 13.64
N ALA A 192 -7.47 -12.77 14.07
CA ALA A 192 -8.24 -12.61 15.32
C ALA A 192 -9.63 -13.25 15.26
N CYS A 193 -10.19 -13.43 14.05
CA CYS A 193 -11.43 -14.16 13.78
C CYS A 193 -11.17 -15.17 12.64
N ILE A 194 -11.36 -16.45 12.85
CA ILE A 194 -11.12 -17.50 11.85
C ILE A 194 -12.40 -18.07 11.24
N GLN A 195 -13.55 -17.90 11.87
CA GLN A 195 -14.83 -18.37 11.35
C GLN A 195 -15.48 -17.36 10.37
N LEU A 196 -16.24 -17.89 9.44
CA LEU A 196 -17.06 -17.12 8.49
C LEU A 196 -18.54 -17.22 8.88
N PRO A 197 -19.37 -16.21 8.55
CA PRO A 197 -19.08 -15.03 7.75
C PRO A 197 -18.40 -13.88 8.50
N VAL A 198 -18.55 -13.77 9.81
CA VAL A 198 -18.07 -12.60 10.57
C VAL A 198 -16.97 -12.95 11.57
N CYS A 199 -17.27 -13.79 12.57
CA CYS A 199 -16.36 -14.20 13.65
C CYS A 199 -16.96 -15.39 14.40
N GLU A 200 -16.31 -15.86 15.48
CA GLU A 200 -16.77 -16.95 16.35
C GLU A 200 -18.09 -16.60 17.06
N ALA A 201 -18.82 -17.62 17.53
CA ALA A 201 -20.09 -17.42 18.25
C ALA A 201 -19.90 -16.48 19.46
N GLY A 202 -20.84 -15.55 19.63
CA GLY A 202 -20.78 -14.57 20.73
C GLY A 202 -19.85 -13.38 20.49
N TRP A 203 -19.28 -13.21 19.30
CA TRP A 203 -18.36 -12.11 18.98
C TRP A 203 -18.92 -10.71 19.30
N THR A 204 -20.24 -10.50 19.18
CA THR A 204 -20.86 -9.20 19.42
C THR A 204 -20.71 -8.70 20.85
N SER A 205 -20.66 -9.60 21.84
CA SER A 205 -20.43 -9.25 23.24
C SER A 205 -18.96 -8.99 23.59
N GLN A 206 -18.05 -9.29 22.67
CA GLN A 206 -16.60 -9.15 22.86
C GLN A 206 -16.02 -7.93 22.12
N LEU A 207 -16.86 -7.12 21.45
CA LEU A 207 -16.38 -5.93 20.74
C LEU A 207 -15.82 -4.89 21.71
N ASN A 208 -14.63 -4.37 21.39
CA ASN A 208 -13.92 -3.35 22.14
C ASN A 208 -13.45 -2.23 21.20
N PHE A 209 -14.35 -1.30 20.89
CA PHE A 209 -14.09 -0.21 19.94
C PHE A 209 -13.08 0.81 20.49
N ASP A 210 -13.12 1.10 21.79
CA ASP A 210 -12.25 2.10 22.42
C ASP A 210 -10.78 1.70 22.30
N GLU A 211 -10.45 0.45 22.57
CA GLU A 211 -9.09 -0.06 22.41
C GLU A 211 -8.75 -0.30 20.92
N ALA A 212 -9.68 -0.84 20.12
CA ALA A 212 -9.46 -1.22 18.72
C ALA A 212 -9.00 -0.05 17.83
N PHE A 213 -9.43 1.17 18.15
CA PHE A 213 -9.13 2.38 17.38
C PHE A 213 -8.34 3.42 18.17
N SER A 214 -7.79 3.04 19.33
CA SER A 214 -6.84 3.87 20.05
C SER A 214 -5.46 3.87 19.37
N LEU A 215 -4.66 4.91 19.62
CA LEU A 215 -3.34 5.05 18.99
C LEU A 215 -2.26 4.18 19.65
N HIS A 216 -2.55 3.59 20.81
CA HIS A 216 -1.61 2.75 21.60
C HIS A 216 -0.23 3.39 21.78
N LEU A 217 -0.19 4.63 22.27
CA LEU A 217 1.07 5.36 22.49
C LEU A 217 1.79 4.85 23.74
N GLY A 218 3.14 4.93 23.75
CA GLY A 218 3.96 4.70 24.94
C GLY A 218 4.48 3.27 25.12
N TYR A 219 4.41 2.43 24.09
CA TYR A 219 5.06 1.12 24.08
C TYR A 219 6.45 1.21 23.42
N ASP A 220 7.43 0.50 23.98
CA ASP A 220 8.78 0.44 23.44
C ASP A 220 8.88 -0.46 22.19
N ASN A 221 7.98 -1.43 22.06
CA ASN A 221 7.95 -2.35 20.93
C ASN A 221 6.50 -2.72 20.58
N TYR A 222 6.16 -2.60 19.29
CA TYR A 222 4.85 -2.96 18.72
C TYR A 222 4.88 -4.25 17.90
N GLU A 223 6.02 -4.91 17.82
CA GLU A 223 6.13 -6.21 17.14
C GLU A 223 5.19 -7.22 17.81
N TYR A 224 4.48 -7.99 16.97
CA TYR A 224 3.38 -8.92 17.36
C TYR A 224 2.15 -8.24 17.97
N GLY A 225 2.12 -6.90 18.02
CA GLY A 225 0.97 -6.08 18.43
C GLY A 225 0.76 -6.00 19.92
N VAL A 226 0.16 -4.90 20.36
CA VAL A 226 -0.08 -4.57 21.78
C VAL A 226 -1.55 -4.61 22.16
N MET A 227 -2.47 -4.80 21.18
CA MET A 227 -3.91 -4.87 21.41
C MET A 227 -4.32 -6.18 22.09
N SER A 228 -5.37 -6.11 22.91
CA SER A 228 -6.07 -7.29 23.42
C SER A 228 -6.70 -8.11 22.28
N GLN A 229 -7.02 -9.37 22.54
CA GLN A 229 -7.71 -10.23 21.55
C GLN A 229 -9.08 -9.66 21.14
N SER A 230 -9.83 -9.07 22.06
CA SER A 230 -11.13 -8.44 21.78
C SER A 230 -10.99 -7.23 20.86
N ALA A 231 -9.97 -6.39 21.06
CA ALA A 231 -9.70 -5.25 20.19
C ALA A 231 -9.26 -5.71 18.78
N ARG A 232 -8.38 -6.70 18.68
CA ARG A 232 -7.98 -7.30 17.39
C ARG A 232 -9.17 -7.91 16.64
N ALA A 233 -10.07 -8.64 17.36
CA ALA A 233 -11.29 -9.18 16.79
C ALA A 233 -12.20 -8.06 16.28
N THR A 234 -12.35 -6.97 17.02
CA THR A 234 -13.13 -5.78 16.61
C THR A 234 -12.59 -5.18 15.30
N VAL A 235 -11.26 -4.95 15.22
CA VAL A 235 -10.60 -4.46 13.99
C VAL A 235 -10.87 -5.39 12.82
N HIS A 236 -10.73 -6.70 13.02
CA HIS A 236 -10.93 -7.70 11.95
C HIS A 236 -12.38 -7.75 11.47
N VAL A 237 -13.35 -7.73 12.39
CA VAL A 237 -14.79 -7.66 12.06
C VAL A 237 -15.10 -6.40 11.25
N MET A 238 -14.60 -5.24 11.67
CA MET A 238 -14.81 -3.98 10.95
C MET A 238 -14.18 -4.02 9.55
N HIS A 239 -13.00 -4.63 9.39
CA HIS A 239 -12.38 -4.82 8.08
C HIS A 239 -13.23 -5.73 7.16
N ARG A 240 -13.84 -6.80 7.69
CA ARG A 240 -14.76 -7.68 6.93
C ARG A 240 -16.04 -6.98 6.51
N VAL A 241 -16.68 -6.25 7.43
CA VAL A 241 -17.89 -5.45 7.13
C VAL A 241 -17.56 -4.39 6.08
N GLY A 242 -16.46 -3.67 6.25
CA GLY A 242 -15.96 -2.70 5.29
C GLY A 242 -15.67 -3.32 3.91
N ALA A 243 -15.18 -4.56 3.86
CA ALA A 243 -14.92 -5.28 2.60
C ALA A 243 -16.23 -5.54 1.82
N VAL A 244 -17.31 -5.93 2.50
CA VAL A 244 -18.64 -6.11 1.87
C VAL A 244 -19.18 -4.77 1.35
N ILE A 245 -19.10 -3.70 2.14
CA ILE A 245 -19.52 -2.36 1.73
C ILE A 245 -18.73 -1.92 0.50
N THR A 246 -17.42 -2.07 0.54
CA THR A 246 -16.52 -1.71 -0.57
C THR A 246 -16.82 -2.53 -1.84
N LEU A 247 -17.05 -3.83 -1.69
CA LEU A 247 -17.44 -4.69 -2.81
C LEU A 247 -18.71 -4.15 -3.49
N LEU A 248 -19.74 -3.85 -2.72
CA LEU A 248 -21.02 -3.38 -3.27
C LEU A 248 -20.88 -1.99 -3.92
N VAL A 249 -20.24 -1.04 -3.23
CA VAL A 249 -20.12 0.35 -3.69
C VAL A 249 -19.22 0.44 -4.94
N VAL A 250 -18.04 -0.17 -4.91
CA VAL A 250 -17.09 -0.12 -6.03
C VAL A 250 -17.61 -0.92 -7.22
N ALA A 251 -18.25 -2.09 -7.00
CA ALA A 251 -18.86 -2.87 -8.09
C ALA A 251 -20.00 -2.11 -8.75
N ALA A 252 -20.93 -1.53 -7.98
CA ALA A 252 -22.03 -0.76 -8.52
C ALA A 252 -21.54 0.42 -9.39
N TYR A 253 -20.54 1.13 -8.89
CA TYR A 253 -19.90 2.24 -9.62
C TYR A 253 -19.20 1.78 -10.90
N ALA A 254 -18.39 0.73 -10.83
CA ALA A 254 -17.67 0.20 -11.98
C ALA A 254 -18.63 -0.37 -13.06
N ILE A 255 -19.73 -1.03 -12.66
CA ILE A 255 -20.77 -1.49 -13.57
C ILE A 255 -21.47 -0.30 -14.24
N ALA A 256 -21.79 0.75 -13.47
CA ALA A 256 -22.40 1.97 -14.01
C ALA A 256 -21.48 2.65 -15.03
N LEU A 257 -20.19 2.75 -14.76
CA LEU A 257 -19.19 3.26 -15.71
C LEU A 257 -19.09 2.35 -16.94
N TRP A 258 -18.98 1.04 -16.76
CA TRP A 258 -18.88 0.07 -17.86
C TRP A 258 -20.05 0.15 -18.83
N ARG A 259 -21.27 0.33 -18.30
CA ARG A 259 -22.51 0.46 -19.11
C ARG A 259 -22.65 1.81 -19.81
N ASN A 260 -22.11 2.89 -19.23
CA ASN A 260 -22.33 4.26 -19.70
C ASN A 260 -21.06 4.91 -20.30
N SER A 261 -20.01 4.14 -20.59
CA SER A 261 -18.79 4.64 -21.20
C SER A 261 -18.30 3.76 -22.34
N SER A 262 -17.28 4.20 -23.06
CA SER A 262 -16.65 3.49 -24.17
C SER A 262 -15.11 3.57 -24.05
N GLY A 263 -14.41 2.86 -24.92
CA GLY A 263 -12.95 2.91 -25.01
C GLY A 263 -12.26 2.62 -23.66
N LEU A 264 -11.28 3.43 -23.33
CA LEU A 264 -10.41 3.23 -22.16
C LEU A 264 -11.18 3.13 -20.83
N ILE A 265 -12.16 4.01 -20.58
CA ILE A 265 -12.91 4.00 -19.31
C ILE A 265 -13.69 2.69 -19.18
N LYS A 266 -14.30 2.19 -20.24
CA LYS A 266 -15.00 0.90 -20.24
C LYS A 266 -14.04 -0.25 -19.89
N THR A 267 -12.85 -0.28 -20.50
CA THR A 267 -11.83 -1.29 -20.22
C THR A 267 -11.34 -1.21 -18.77
N LEU A 268 -11.00 -0.01 -18.29
CA LEU A 268 -10.56 0.19 -16.89
C LEU A 268 -11.67 -0.19 -15.90
N SER A 269 -12.94 0.08 -16.20
CA SER A 269 -14.06 -0.31 -15.35
C SER A 269 -14.18 -1.83 -15.23
N LEU A 270 -13.98 -2.56 -16.31
CA LEU A 270 -13.92 -4.02 -16.28
C LEU A 270 -12.71 -4.51 -15.50
N THR A 271 -11.54 -3.89 -15.67
CA THR A 271 -10.34 -4.21 -14.90
C THR A 271 -10.57 -4.01 -13.40
N VAL A 272 -11.22 -2.90 -12.99
CA VAL A 272 -11.60 -2.66 -11.59
C VAL A 272 -12.53 -3.76 -11.07
N LEU A 273 -13.53 -4.20 -11.84
CA LEU A 273 -14.41 -5.31 -11.43
C LEU A 273 -13.65 -6.62 -11.22
N LEU A 274 -12.74 -6.97 -12.14
CA LEU A 274 -11.94 -8.19 -12.04
C LEU A 274 -10.97 -8.13 -10.84
N LEU A 275 -10.29 -6.98 -10.66
CA LEU A 275 -9.41 -6.78 -9.50
C LEU A 275 -10.19 -6.81 -8.19
N LEU A 276 -11.39 -6.23 -8.14
CA LEU A 276 -12.25 -6.22 -6.96
C LEU A 276 -12.70 -7.63 -6.57
N LEU A 277 -13.13 -8.43 -7.53
CA LEU A 277 -13.49 -9.83 -7.30
C LEU A 277 -12.29 -10.64 -6.81
N LEU A 278 -11.14 -10.47 -7.46
CA LEU A 278 -9.89 -11.12 -7.05
C LEU A 278 -9.51 -10.68 -5.62
N GLN A 279 -9.56 -9.38 -5.31
CA GLN A 279 -9.27 -8.83 -3.99
C GLN A 279 -10.13 -9.43 -2.90
N PHE A 280 -11.45 -9.53 -3.15
CA PHE A 280 -12.38 -10.11 -2.22
C PHE A 280 -12.13 -11.61 -2.01
N SER A 281 -11.87 -12.35 -3.11
CA SER A 281 -11.52 -13.78 -3.05
C SER A 281 -10.23 -14.05 -2.28
N LEU A 282 -9.18 -13.23 -2.51
CA LEU A 282 -7.94 -13.32 -1.74
C LEU A 282 -8.14 -13.00 -0.26
N GLY A 283 -9.04 -12.04 0.06
CA GLY A 283 -9.43 -11.73 1.44
C GLY A 283 -10.11 -12.92 2.13
N LEU A 284 -11.06 -13.59 1.47
CA LEU A 284 -11.68 -14.82 1.97
C LEU A 284 -10.67 -15.94 2.15
N ALA A 285 -9.78 -16.13 1.15
CA ALA A 285 -8.73 -17.14 1.21
C ALA A 285 -7.74 -16.90 2.37
N ASN A 286 -7.43 -15.64 2.70
CA ASN A 286 -6.61 -15.32 3.87
C ASN A 286 -7.22 -15.84 5.18
N VAL A 287 -8.54 -15.79 5.31
CA VAL A 287 -9.24 -16.30 6.50
C VAL A 287 -9.29 -17.83 6.48
N VAL A 288 -9.80 -18.42 5.40
CA VAL A 288 -10.06 -19.87 5.30
C VAL A 288 -8.77 -20.69 5.34
N LEU A 289 -7.70 -20.16 4.74
CA LEU A 289 -6.41 -20.84 4.64
C LEU A 289 -5.40 -20.38 5.70
N HIS A 290 -5.84 -19.62 6.71
CA HIS A 290 -5.01 -19.14 7.83
C HIS A 290 -3.79 -18.33 7.38
N LEU A 291 -4.03 -17.34 6.51
CA LEU A 291 -3.07 -16.33 6.06
C LEU A 291 -1.84 -16.89 5.30
N PRO A 292 -2.00 -17.68 4.22
CA PRO A 292 -0.85 -18.14 3.46
C PRO A 292 -0.06 -16.95 2.91
N LEU A 293 1.26 -16.96 3.07
CA LEU A 293 2.15 -15.85 2.74
C LEU A 293 1.93 -15.30 1.31
N ALA A 294 1.94 -16.18 0.31
CA ALA A 294 1.74 -15.77 -1.08
C ALA A 294 0.37 -15.12 -1.32
N ASN A 295 -0.70 -15.65 -0.68
CA ASN A 295 -2.04 -15.09 -0.77
C ASN A 295 -2.14 -13.71 -0.10
N ALA A 296 -1.54 -13.55 1.08
CA ALA A 296 -1.53 -12.28 1.81
C ALA A 296 -0.71 -11.20 1.07
N VAL A 297 0.43 -11.55 0.48
CA VAL A 297 1.21 -10.64 -0.39
C VAL A 297 0.41 -10.26 -1.64
N ALA A 298 -0.24 -11.23 -2.29
CA ALA A 298 -1.10 -10.98 -3.45
C ALA A 298 -2.28 -10.06 -3.10
N HIS A 299 -2.91 -10.23 -1.94
CA HIS A 299 -3.99 -9.37 -1.45
C HIS A 299 -3.55 -7.90 -1.34
N ASN A 300 -2.37 -7.62 -0.79
CA ASN A 300 -1.81 -6.27 -0.74
C ASN A 300 -1.52 -5.71 -2.14
N PHE A 301 -0.94 -6.52 -3.02
CA PHE A 301 -0.60 -6.12 -4.38
C PHE A 301 -1.84 -5.79 -5.22
N VAL A 302 -2.89 -6.60 -5.13
CA VAL A 302 -4.15 -6.38 -5.85
C VAL A 302 -4.84 -5.12 -5.33
N ALA A 303 -4.83 -4.85 -4.00
CA ALA A 303 -5.36 -3.62 -3.42
C ALA A 303 -4.67 -2.37 -3.98
N ALA A 304 -3.33 -2.38 -4.09
CA ALA A 304 -2.57 -1.28 -4.67
C ALA A 304 -2.94 -1.02 -6.15
N ASN A 305 -3.10 -2.09 -6.93
CA ASN A 305 -3.51 -1.97 -8.34
C ASN A 305 -4.97 -1.53 -8.50
N LEU A 306 -5.85 -1.94 -7.59
CA LEU A 306 -7.26 -1.55 -7.59
C LEU A 306 -7.40 -0.02 -7.38
N VAL A 307 -6.73 0.55 -6.38
CA VAL A 307 -6.77 2.00 -6.15
C VAL A 307 -6.07 2.76 -7.28
N MET A 308 -4.95 2.28 -7.80
CA MET A 308 -4.27 2.86 -8.95
C MET A 308 -5.21 2.94 -10.17
N CYS A 309 -5.90 1.86 -10.53
CA CYS A 309 -6.86 1.84 -11.64
C CYS A 309 -8.00 2.83 -11.41
N LEU A 310 -8.54 2.91 -10.18
CA LEU A 310 -9.61 3.85 -9.85
C LEU A 310 -9.13 5.31 -9.97
N VAL A 311 -7.91 5.64 -9.50
CA VAL A 311 -7.31 6.98 -9.64
C VAL A 311 -7.12 7.34 -11.12
N VAL A 312 -6.68 6.40 -11.96
CA VAL A 312 -6.57 6.62 -13.42
C VAL A 312 -7.94 6.88 -14.04
N ILE A 313 -8.98 6.13 -13.65
CA ILE A 313 -10.37 6.42 -14.07
C ILE A 313 -10.76 7.85 -13.68
N GLY A 314 -10.55 8.25 -12.42
CA GLY A 314 -10.84 9.58 -11.92
C GLY A 314 -10.16 10.67 -12.74
N TYR A 315 -8.89 10.50 -13.08
CA TYR A 315 -8.19 11.41 -13.97
C TYR A 315 -8.84 11.51 -15.35
N GLN A 316 -9.17 10.39 -15.98
CA GLN A 316 -9.80 10.38 -17.32
C GLN A 316 -11.20 11.01 -17.29
N LEU A 317 -11.96 10.86 -16.20
CA LEU A 317 -13.28 11.46 -16.02
C LEU A 317 -13.25 12.99 -15.87
N HIS A 318 -12.22 13.52 -15.21
CA HIS A 318 -12.09 14.95 -14.89
C HIS A 318 -11.16 15.72 -15.84
N ARG A 319 -10.57 15.05 -16.82
CA ARG A 319 -9.71 15.67 -17.83
C ARG A 319 -10.54 16.63 -18.71
N ASN A 320 -10.06 17.86 -18.88
CA ASN A 320 -10.68 18.87 -19.73
C ASN A 320 -10.36 18.63 -21.23
N LYS A 321 -11.25 19.10 -22.12
CA LYS A 321 -11.04 19.04 -23.58
C LYS A 321 -9.72 19.68 -24.02
N GLU A 322 -9.35 20.81 -23.41
CA GLU A 322 -8.13 21.56 -23.73
C GLU A 322 -6.84 20.81 -23.38
N SER A 323 -6.88 19.91 -22.38
CA SER A 323 -5.72 19.08 -22.02
C SER A 323 -5.48 17.91 -23.00
N ALA A 324 -6.38 17.65 -23.94
CA ALA A 324 -6.29 16.54 -24.87
C ALA A 324 -5.39 16.83 -26.08
N TYR A 325 -5.00 18.10 -26.29
CA TYR A 325 -4.25 18.55 -27.49
C TYR A 325 -2.86 19.13 -27.19
N VAL A 326 -2.32 18.93 -25.97
CA VAL A 326 -0.99 19.45 -25.59
C VAL A 326 0.02 18.31 -25.41
#